data_b058236fca3bf174f49293f9de544bbf
#
_entry.id   b058236fca3bf174f49293f9de544bbf
#
_cell.length_a   1.000
_cell.length_b   1.000
_cell.length_c   1.000
_cell.angle_alpha   90.00
_cell.angle_beta   90.00
_cell.angle_gamma   90.00
#
_symmetry.space_group_name_H-M   'P 1'
#
loop_
_entity.id
_entity.type
_entity.pdbx_description
1 polymer ?
#
loop_
_entity_poly.entity_id
_entity_poly.type
_entity_poly.pdbx_seq_one_letter_code
_entity_poly.pdbx_strand_id
1 'polypeptide(L)'
;MTEELKLIIDKFKEQGKMSFFDGATEEQIASFEKDHNIVLPSKYKEWLAFSDGGDLFLPAGAQFYGVARKPVIDVDCNDRPSEKYIVIGALPTGDPLLYEKGSEKIAIYNQEAERIEDDEIYDDFISFLNDLTSILGIGG
;
A
#
# COMPACT_ATOMS: atom_id res chain seq x y z
N MET A 1 1.25 -16.88 -1.12
CA MET A 1 0.85 -15.88 -0.10
C MET A 1 1.16 -16.44 1.29
N THR A 2 1.75 -15.63 2.15
CA THR A 2 2.07 -16.07 3.51
C THR A 2 0.80 -16.27 4.35
N GLU A 3 0.91 -17.13 5.37
CA GLU A 3 -0.17 -17.38 6.32
C GLU A 3 -0.62 -16.08 7.01
N GLU A 4 0.35 -15.24 7.38
CA GLU A 4 0.09 -13.97 8.04
C GLU A 4 -0.78 -13.04 7.19
N LEU A 5 -0.43 -12.89 5.91
CA LEU A 5 -1.21 -12.06 4.99
C LEU A 5 -2.62 -12.61 4.78
N LYS A 6 -2.73 -13.93 4.66
CA LYS A 6 -4.03 -14.59 4.48
C LYS A 6 -4.95 -14.34 5.68
N LEU A 7 -4.43 -14.43 6.89
CA LEU A 7 -5.20 -14.17 8.11
C LEU A 7 -5.70 -12.73 8.16
N ILE A 8 -4.85 -11.79 7.78
CA ILE A 8 -5.23 -10.36 7.73
C ILE A 8 -6.35 -10.14 6.71
N ILE A 9 -6.23 -10.71 5.53
CA ILE A 9 -7.25 -10.57 4.47
C ILE A 9 -8.58 -11.16 4.91
N ASP A 10 -8.57 -12.34 5.51
CA ASP A 10 -9.78 -12.99 6.00
C ASP A 10 -10.48 -12.13 7.06
N LYS A 11 -9.71 -11.53 7.95
CA LYS A 11 -10.22 -10.62 8.97
C LYS A 11 -10.85 -9.37 8.34
N PHE A 12 -10.19 -8.79 7.33
CA PHE A 12 -10.72 -7.61 6.63
C PHE A 12 -12.04 -7.91 5.96
N LYS A 13 -12.19 -9.08 5.33
CA LYS A 13 -13.42 -9.50 4.68
C LYS A 13 -14.59 -9.59 5.65
N GLU A 14 -14.32 -9.91 6.90
CA GLU A 14 -15.34 -9.96 7.95
C GLU A 14 -15.74 -8.56 8.42
N GLN A 15 -14.85 -7.59 8.29
CA GLN A 15 -15.05 -6.24 8.83
C GLN A 15 -15.60 -5.23 7.83
N GLY A 16 -15.54 -5.51 6.54
CA GLY A 16 -16.01 -4.56 5.53
C GLY A 16 -16.01 -5.11 4.12
N LYS A 17 -16.31 -4.23 3.17
CA LYS A 17 -16.35 -4.56 1.75
C LYS A 17 -15.00 -4.30 1.11
N MET A 18 -14.51 -5.28 0.37
CA MET A 18 -13.25 -5.20 -0.35
C MET A 18 -13.50 -5.37 -1.84
N SER A 19 -12.71 -4.70 -2.65
CA SER A 19 -12.65 -4.94 -4.08
C SER A 19 -11.22 -5.34 -4.42
N PHE A 20 -11.00 -6.64 -4.57
CA PHE A 20 -9.70 -7.17 -4.95
C PHE A 20 -9.65 -7.38 -6.45
N PHE A 21 -8.46 -7.21 -7.02
CA PHE A 21 -8.22 -7.43 -8.43
C PHE A 21 -7.48 -8.75 -8.61
N ASP A 22 -7.28 -9.17 -9.86
CA ASP A 22 -6.41 -10.30 -10.13
C ASP A 22 -5.00 -9.94 -9.68
N GLY A 23 -4.28 -10.92 -9.19
CA GLY A 23 -2.90 -10.72 -8.74
C GLY A 23 -1.97 -10.41 -9.91
N ALA A 24 -0.93 -9.65 -9.64
CA ALA A 24 0.14 -9.42 -10.62
C ALA A 24 1.03 -10.66 -10.70
N THR A 25 1.51 -10.97 -11.90
CA THR A 25 2.47 -12.07 -12.09
C THR A 25 3.87 -11.61 -11.65
N GLU A 26 4.74 -12.58 -11.39
CA GLU A 26 6.14 -12.27 -11.08
C GLU A 26 6.79 -11.47 -12.21
N GLU A 27 6.45 -11.79 -13.46
CA GLU A 27 6.96 -11.08 -14.63
C GLU A 27 6.50 -9.63 -14.66
N GLN A 28 5.23 -9.38 -14.34
CA GLN A 28 4.68 -8.01 -14.29
C GLN A 28 5.37 -7.18 -13.22
N ILE A 29 5.58 -7.75 -12.05
CA ILE A 29 6.27 -7.08 -10.94
C ILE A 29 7.72 -6.79 -11.32
N ALA A 30 8.42 -7.78 -11.85
CA ALA A 30 9.83 -7.64 -12.25
C ALA A 30 10.00 -6.60 -13.36
N SER A 31 9.10 -6.60 -14.36
CA SER A 31 9.12 -5.62 -15.44
C SER A 31 8.91 -4.19 -14.90
N PHE A 32 7.99 -4.03 -13.98
CA PHE A 32 7.74 -2.72 -13.37
C PHE A 32 8.97 -2.23 -12.62
N GLU A 33 9.59 -3.09 -11.82
CA GLU A 33 10.81 -2.74 -11.08
C GLU A 33 11.95 -2.35 -12.01
N LYS A 34 12.12 -3.10 -13.11
CA LYS A 34 13.16 -2.82 -14.09
C LYS A 34 12.90 -1.52 -14.84
N ASP A 35 11.67 -1.31 -15.29
CA ASP A 35 11.29 -0.13 -16.08
C ASP A 35 11.47 1.17 -15.30
N HIS A 36 11.26 1.11 -13.98
CA HIS A 36 11.37 2.27 -13.11
C HIS A 36 12.64 2.31 -12.28
N ASN A 37 13.51 1.30 -12.44
CA ASN A 37 14.77 1.18 -11.69
C ASN A 37 14.57 1.27 -10.19
N ILE A 38 13.63 0.49 -9.68
CA ILE A 38 13.27 0.44 -8.24
C ILE A 38 13.16 -1.01 -7.79
N VAL A 39 13.15 -1.20 -6.47
CA VAL A 39 12.83 -2.49 -5.85
C VAL A 39 11.66 -2.24 -4.90
N LEU A 40 10.56 -2.94 -5.12
CA LEU A 40 9.38 -2.83 -4.27
C LEU A 40 9.60 -3.60 -2.96
N PRO A 41 8.97 -3.15 -1.87
CA PRO A 41 9.06 -3.89 -0.59
C PRO A 41 8.54 -5.32 -0.76
N SER A 42 9.24 -6.29 -0.16
CA SER A 42 8.91 -7.70 -0.33
C SER A 42 7.48 -8.03 0.14
N LYS A 43 7.04 -7.42 1.21
CA LYS A 43 5.69 -7.63 1.75
C LYS A 43 4.62 -7.02 0.84
N TYR A 44 4.91 -5.92 0.20
CA TYR A 44 3.99 -5.35 -0.77
C TYR A 44 3.92 -6.20 -2.05
N LYS A 45 5.03 -6.81 -2.45
CA LYS A 45 5.03 -7.75 -3.58
C LYS A 45 4.15 -8.98 -3.28
N GLU A 46 4.13 -9.44 -2.05
CA GLU A 46 3.21 -10.51 -1.63
C GLU A 46 1.75 -10.07 -1.81
N TRP A 47 1.44 -8.83 -1.43
CA TRP A 47 0.10 -8.26 -1.65
C TRP A 47 -0.23 -8.23 -3.14
N LEU A 48 0.67 -7.71 -3.97
CA LEU A 48 0.46 -7.58 -5.41
C LEU A 48 0.22 -8.94 -6.08
N ALA A 49 0.88 -9.99 -5.61
CA ALA A 49 0.66 -11.35 -6.12
C ALA A 49 -0.76 -11.86 -5.80
N PHE A 50 -1.37 -11.37 -4.74
CA PHE A 50 -2.75 -11.66 -4.37
C PHE A 50 -3.72 -10.74 -5.11
N SER A 51 -3.45 -9.44 -5.12
CA SER A 51 -4.30 -8.42 -5.75
C SER A 51 -3.40 -7.30 -6.27
N ASP A 52 -3.47 -7.01 -7.56
CA ASP A 52 -2.66 -5.95 -8.17
C ASP A 52 -3.25 -4.58 -7.83
N GLY A 53 -3.05 -4.15 -6.60
CA GLY A 53 -3.69 -2.99 -6.00
C GLY A 53 -4.91 -3.41 -5.18
N GLY A 54 -5.99 -2.66 -5.30
CA GLY A 54 -7.26 -2.98 -4.66
C GLY A 54 -7.85 -1.84 -3.85
N ASP A 55 -9.14 -1.97 -3.56
CA ASP A 55 -9.88 -1.03 -2.72
C ASP A 55 -10.36 -1.75 -1.46
N LEU A 56 -10.04 -1.21 -0.29
CA LEU A 56 -10.35 -1.83 0.99
C LEU A 56 -11.32 -0.96 1.78
N PHE A 57 -12.28 -1.61 2.43
CA PHE A 57 -13.28 -0.95 3.30
C PHE A 57 -14.10 0.09 2.55
N LEU A 58 -14.66 -0.31 1.42
CA LEU A 58 -15.51 0.54 0.60
C LEU A 58 -16.72 1.07 1.38
N PRO A 59 -17.25 2.25 1.03
CA PRO A 59 -16.88 3.08 -0.12
C PRO A 59 -15.76 4.08 0.14
N ALA A 60 -15.37 4.31 1.37
CA ALA A 60 -14.40 5.35 1.73
C ALA A 60 -13.21 4.80 2.51
N GLY A 61 -12.62 3.75 1.99
CA GLY A 61 -11.46 3.11 2.61
C GLY A 61 -10.15 3.41 1.91
N ALA A 62 -9.17 2.54 2.14
CA ALA A 62 -7.84 2.67 1.55
C ALA A 62 -7.84 2.14 0.11
N GLN A 63 -7.03 2.77 -0.74
CA GLN A 63 -6.81 2.32 -2.10
C GLN A 63 -5.32 1.99 -2.26
N PHE A 64 -5.03 0.80 -2.77
CA PHE A 64 -3.64 0.40 -3.07
C PHE A 64 -3.43 0.40 -4.57
N TYR A 65 -2.20 0.73 -5.00
CA TYR A 65 -1.84 0.84 -6.41
C TYR A 65 -1.14 -0.42 -6.90
N GLY A 66 -1.37 -0.74 -8.16
CA GLY A 66 -0.81 -1.92 -8.80
C GLY A 66 0.39 -1.64 -9.68
N VAL A 67 0.93 -2.69 -10.29
CA VAL A 67 2.02 -2.57 -11.28
C VAL A 67 1.52 -2.62 -12.72
N ALA A 68 0.39 -3.28 -12.95
CA ALA A 68 -0.22 -3.42 -14.28
C ALA A 68 -1.62 -2.82 -14.33
N ARG A 69 -2.38 -2.94 -13.24
CA ARG A 69 -3.76 -2.46 -13.15
C ARG A 69 -3.80 -1.05 -12.54
N LYS A 70 -4.51 -0.15 -13.19
CA LYS A 70 -4.63 1.24 -12.73
C LYS A 70 -5.55 1.34 -11.51
N PRO A 71 -5.27 2.23 -10.54
CA PRO A 71 -4.14 3.15 -10.59
C PRO A 71 -2.81 2.43 -10.33
N VAL A 72 -1.78 2.87 -11.03
CA VAL A 72 -0.45 2.27 -10.98
C VAL A 72 0.42 3.03 -9.98
N ILE A 73 1.31 2.30 -9.31
CA ILE A 73 2.31 2.88 -8.39
C ILE A 73 2.98 4.08 -9.07
N ASP A 74 2.99 5.22 -8.36
CA ASP A 74 3.49 6.46 -8.92
C ASP A 74 4.90 6.75 -8.40
N VAL A 75 5.88 6.57 -9.28
CA VAL A 75 7.29 6.75 -8.94
C VAL A 75 7.73 8.22 -9.00
N ASP A 76 6.95 9.08 -9.64
CA ASP A 76 7.28 10.49 -9.87
C ASP A 76 6.28 11.47 -9.27
N CYS A 77 5.45 11.02 -8.34
CA CYS A 77 4.42 11.85 -7.74
C CYS A 77 5.01 13.04 -6.98
N ASN A 78 4.38 14.21 -7.14
CA ASN A 78 4.79 15.41 -6.41
C ASN A 78 4.29 15.44 -4.97
N ASP A 79 3.29 14.62 -4.65
CA ASP A 79 2.71 14.53 -3.30
C ASP A 79 3.52 13.60 -2.41
N ARG A 80 4.81 13.91 -2.26
CA ARG A 80 5.72 13.12 -1.43
C ARG A 80 6.80 14.04 -0.86
N PRO A 81 7.38 13.69 0.31
CA PRO A 81 8.36 14.56 0.96
C PRO A 81 9.70 14.65 0.21
N SER A 82 10.05 13.62 -0.58
CA SER A 82 11.29 13.62 -1.37
C SER A 82 11.29 12.46 -2.37
N GLU A 83 12.28 12.43 -3.25
CA GLU A 83 12.48 11.34 -4.21
C GLU A 83 12.80 9.98 -3.55
N LYS A 84 13.12 10.00 -2.27
CA LYS A 84 13.38 8.81 -1.45
C LYS A 84 12.11 7.93 -1.28
N TYR A 85 10.93 8.49 -1.50
CA TYR A 85 9.66 7.82 -1.29
C TYR A 85 8.91 7.61 -2.61
N ILE A 86 8.13 6.52 -2.66
CA ILE A 86 7.29 6.18 -3.80
C ILE A 86 5.86 6.00 -3.30
N VAL A 87 4.88 6.52 -4.06
CA VAL A 87 3.46 6.45 -3.69
C VAL A 87 2.89 5.11 -4.14
N ILE A 88 2.41 4.32 -3.19
CA ILE A 88 1.81 3.00 -3.45
C ILE A 88 0.33 2.94 -3.13
N GLY A 89 -0.26 4.02 -2.67
CA GLY A 89 -1.68 4.04 -2.35
C GLY A 89 -2.13 5.38 -1.82
N ALA A 90 -3.40 5.42 -1.39
CA ALA A 90 -4.01 6.60 -0.80
C ALA A 90 -4.99 6.20 0.29
N LEU A 91 -5.12 7.04 1.31
CA LEU A 91 -6.07 6.88 2.39
C LEU A 91 -7.31 7.74 2.13
N PRO A 92 -8.44 7.50 2.84
CA PRO A 92 -9.67 8.26 2.63
C PRO A 92 -9.53 9.78 2.83
N THR A 93 -8.55 10.19 3.62
CA THR A 93 -8.22 11.61 3.85
C THR A 93 -7.58 12.26 2.62
N GLY A 94 -7.15 11.47 1.65
CA GLY A 94 -6.36 11.93 0.51
C GLY A 94 -4.86 11.86 0.74
N ASP A 95 -4.43 11.49 1.93
CA ASP A 95 -3.00 11.38 2.24
C ASP A 95 -2.38 10.18 1.50
N PRO A 96 -1.26 10.37 0.79
CA PRO A 96 -0.64 9.27 0.07
C PRO A 96 0.04 8.28 1.02
N LEU A 97 -0.02 7.01 0.62
CA LEU A 97 0.70 5.93 1.27
C LEU A 97 2.01 5.72 0.52
N LEU A 98 3.12 5.75 1.25
CA LEU A 98 4.46 5.73 0.67
C LEU A 98 5.25 4.52 1.14
N TYR A 99 6.26 4.11 0.34
CA TYR A 99 7.34 3.31 0.87
C TYR A 99 8.68 4.02 0.65
N GLU A 100 9.63 3.75 1.54
CA GLU A 100 10.99 4.30 1.44
C GLU A 100 11.84 3.41 0.54
N LYS A 101 12.43 3.99 -0.50
CA LYS A 101 13.29 3.26 -1.43
C LYS A 101 14.43 2.55 -0.69
N GLY A 102 14.68 1.32 -1.06
CA GLY A 102 15.75 0.53 -0.46
C GLY A 102 15.43 -0.07 0.90
N SER A 103 14.17 0.01 1.33
CA SER A 103 13.74 -0.54 2.60
C SER A 103 12.35 -1.19 2.48
N GLU A 104 11.89 -1.82 3.57
CA GLU A 104 10.52 -2.34 3.67
C GLU A 104 9.57 -1.33 4.32
N LYS A 105 10.07 -0.19 4.73
CA LYS A 105 9.29 0.78 5.52
C LYS A 105 8.16 1.41 4.72
N ILE A 106 7.01 1.50 5.38
CA ILE A 106 5.80 2.13 4.86
C ILE A 106 5.53 3.38 5.70
N ALA A 107 5.07 4.44 5.06
CA ALA A 107 4.77 5.68 5.75
C ALA A 107 3.53 6.35 5.15
N ILE A 108 2.87 7.17 5.95
CA ILE A 108 1.73 7.98 5.51
C ILE A 108 2.21 9.44 5.50
N TYR A 109 2.07 10.10 4.33
CA TYR A 109 2.44 11.50 4.22
C TYR A 109 1.24 12.38 4.58
N ASN A 110 1.38 13.12 5.67
CA ASN A 110 0.34 14.06 6.10
C ASN A 110 0.45 15.34 5.28
N GLN A 111 -0.43 15.51 4.30
CA GLN A 111 -0.42 16.66 3.39
C GLN A 111 -0.69 17.98 4.09
N GLU A 112 -1.53 17.97 5.12
CA GLU A 112 -1.85 19.17 5.88
C GLU A 112 -0.65 19.66 6.67
N ALA A 113 0.08 18.75 7.32
CA ALA A 113 1.28 19.07 8.08
C ALA A 113 2.53 19.13 7.19
N GLU A 114 2.43 18.68 5.96
CA GLU A 114 3.53 18.60 4.98
C GLU A 114 4.71 17.77 5.51
N ARG A 115 4.42 16.68 6.21
CA ARG A 115 5.45 15.79 6.79
C ARG A 115 4.91 14.40 7.09
N ILE A 116 5.83 13.48 7.37
CA ILE A 116 5.52 12.15 7.88
C ILE A 116 5.64 12.22 9.40
N GLU A 117 4.55 11.88 10.10
CA GLU A 117 4.57 11.84 11.56
C GLU A 117 5.27 10.56 12.05
N ASP A 118 5.94 10.63 13.18
CA ASP A 118 6.70 9.49 13.73
C ASP A 118 5.83 8.26 13.97
N ASP A 119 4.57 8.45 14.36
CA ASP A 119 3.64 7.36 14.64
C ASP A 119 2.95 6.83 13.36
N GLU A 120 3.28 7.37 12.21
CA GLU A 120 2.76 6.96 10.91
C GLU A 120 3.82 6.30 10.03
N ILE A 121 4.87 5.75 10.65
CA ILE A 121 5.92 4.99 9.99
C ILE A 121 5.83 3.54 10.48
N TYR A 122 5.79 2.60 9.54
CA TYR A 122 5.65 1.17 9.81
C TYR A 122 6.88 0.42 9.29
N ASP A 123 7.29 -0.62 10.00
CA ASP A 123 8.48 -1.41 9.65
C ASP A 123 8.34 -2.11 8.30
N ASP A 124 7.13 -2.55 7.97
CA ASP A 124 6.83 -3.18 6.69
C ASP A 124 5.33 -3.04 6.37
N PHE A 125 4.95 -3.54 5.20
CA PHE A 125 3.56 -3.45 4.74
C PHE A 125 2.60 -4.27 5.61
N ILE A 126 3.05 -5.38 6.16
CA ILE A 126 2.22 -6.22 7.05
C ILE A 126 1.91 -5.47 8.36
N SER A 127 2.90 -4.79 8.93
CA SER A 127 2.70 -3.95 10.12
C SER A 127 1.68 -2.84 9.84
N PHE A 128 1.75 -2.23 8.67
CA PHE A 128 0.78 -1.23 8.23
C PHE A 128 -0.64 -1.84 8.16
N LEU A 129 -0.79 -3.01 7.53
CA LEU A 129 -2.09 -3.67 7.40
C LEU A 129 -2.69 -3.99 8.77
N ASN A 130 -1.87 -4.43 9.72
CA ASN A 130 -2.33 -4.73 11.07
C ASN A 130 -2.91 -3.52 11.80
N ASP A 131 -2.50 -2.31 11.41
CA ASP A 131 -2.98 -1.06 12.01
C ASP A 131 -4.05 -0.36 11.15
N LEU A 132 -4.35 -0.89 9.98
CA LEU A 132 -5.22 -0.21 9.00
C LEU A 132 -6.62 0.06 9.55
N THR A 133 -7.23 -0.88 10.25
CA THR A 133 -8.57 -0.69 10.81
C THR A 133 -8.58 0.43 11.84
N SER A 134 -7.53 0.55 12.64
CA SER A 134 -7.38 1.65 13.60
C SER A 134 -7.23 2.99 12.88
N ILE A 135 -6.41 3.01 11.82
CA ILE A 135 -6.21 4.21 10.99
C ILE A 135 -7.53 4.68 10.39
N LEU A 136 -8.35 3.75 9.92
CA LEU A 136 -9.64 4.05 9.29
C LEU A 136 -10.78 4.25 10.29
N GLY A 137 -10.54 4.00 11.58
CA GLY A 137 -11.57 4.11 12.61
C GLY A 137 -12.63 3.02 12.54
N ILE A 138 -12.26 1.84 12.07
CA ILE A 138 -13.17 0.70 11.90
C ILE A 138 -13.01 -0.29 13.04
N GLY A 139 -14.14 -0.83 13.43
CA GLY A 139 -14.17 -2.03 14.26
C GLY A 139 -13.75 -1.88 15.69
N GLY A 140 -14.00 -0.80 16.30
CA GLY A 140 -13.90 -0.61 17.75
C GLY A 140 -13.02 -1.55 18.54
#